data_ea6200e7f68757762c9a88600c5a5b8e
#
_entry.id   ea6200e7f68757762c9a88600c5a5b8e
#
_cell.length_a   1.000
_cell.length_b   1.000
_cell.length_c   1.000
_cell.angle_alpha   90.00
_cell.angle_beta   90.00
_cell.angle_gamma   90.00
#
_symmetry.space_group_name_H-M   'P 1'
#
loop_
_entity.id
_entity.type
_entity.pdbx_description
1 polymer ?
#
loop_
_entity_poly.entity_id
_entity_poly.type
_entity_poly.pdbx_seq_one_letter_code
_entity_poly.pdbx_strand_id
1 'polypeptide(L)'
;MKVKKRKAERKDSTRLRTYSFVATLVIIGVLVAGSYYQTLPTVEHIPDNFTFIRQEWMSYIPGYAEYVDYVDYSQAYAVSHNSSLFSSASVLQLSQLGFQIYTSDIDYEVDVQLPQPQFSGTATILQLATTRESNLIGDLSSLNSSKIAPMLSYDGYRVYELLMRRFGDQESSLGFLTVVNEQTILSNDKTSALQNVKAILDQVTSNRLSLFDDTNVRRAIFATGITDQQYVGLFVGMFPTQLNDTKMAVKSIIGVGDAIQVSRALLFPSSDVALSRLDQAHKIYKYAASYRILDSWLVVTYTYPLSRLPAELTGI
;
A
#
# COMPACT_ATOMS: atom_id res chain seq x y z
N MET A 1 -52.58 -60.31 37.29
CA MET A 1 -51.41 -59.52 37.70
C MET A 1 -50.42 -59.22 36.55
N LYS A 2 -50.31 -59.99 35.48
CA LYS A 2 -49.38 -59.80 34.35
C LYS A 2 -49.64 -58.55 33.46
N VAL A 3 -50.90 -58.08 33.33
CA VAL A 3 -51.26 -56.95 32.41
C VAL A 3 -50.82 -55.58 32.95
N LYS A 4 -50.87 -55.39 34.28
CA LYS A 4 -50.44 -54.13 34.91
C LYS A 4 -48.92 -53.88 34.80
N LYS A 5 -48.12 -54.94 34.89
CA LYS A 5 -46.64 -54.87 34.77
C LYS A 5 -46.22 -54.44 33.37
N ARG A 6 -46.85 -54.98 32.32
CA ARG A 6 -46.51 -54.60 30.91
C ARG A 6 -46.88 -53.16 30.57
N LYS A 7 -47.91 -52.56 31.20
CA LYS A 7 -48.31 -51.17 31.00
C LYS A 7 -47.33 -50.18 31.68
N ALA A 8 -46.77 -50.52 32.85
CA ALA A 8 -45.77 -49.74 33.55
C ALA A 8 -44.46 -49.75 32.79
N GLU A 9 -43.96 -50.89 32.35
CA GLU A 9 -42.72 -51.03 31.54
C GLU A 9 -42.81 -50.29 30.20
N ARG A 10 -43.97 -50.27 29.56
CA ARG A 10 -44.19 -49.51 28.31
C ARG A 10 -44.20 -47.98 28.51
N LYS A 11 -44.67 -47.52 29.67
CA LYS A 11 -44.70 -46.10 30.03
C LYS A 11 -43.32 -45.57 30.38
N ASP A 12 -42.48 -46.36 31.01
CA ASP A 12 -41.10 -46.04 31.35
C ASP A 12 -40.20 -46.05 30.09
N SER A 13 -40.40 -47.01 29.18
CA SER A 13 -39.64 -47.04 27.91
C SER A 13 -39.97 -45.83 27.00
N THR A 14 -41.22 -45.36 27.02
CA THR A 14 -41.64 -44.18 26.26
C THR A 14 -40.99 -42.92 26.85
N ARG A 15 -41.01 -42.79 28.19
CA ARG A 15 -40.34 -41.65 28.87
C ARG A 15 -38.85 -41.65 28.62
N LEU A 16 -38.19 -42.81 28.70
CA LEU A 16 -36.74 -42.93 28.41
C LEU A 16 -36.41 -42.51 26.99
N ARG A 17 -37.22 -42.89 26.00
CA ARG A 17 -37.06 -42.48 24.59
C ARG A 17 -37.26 -40.98 24.41
N THR A 18 -38.24 -40.39 25.10
CA THR A 18 -38.48 -38.95 25.06
C THR A 18 -37.32 -38.16 25.66
N TYR A 19 -36.79 -38.60 26.82
CA TYR A 19 -35.60 -37.98 27.42
C TYR A 19 -34.34 -38.11 26.55
N SER A 20 -34.14 -39.28 25.96
CA SER A 20 -33.04 -39.48 25.01
C SER A 20 -33.15 -38.58 23.80
N PHE A 21 -34.34 -38.40 23.22
CA PHE A 21 -34.56 -37.52 22.09
C PHE A 21 -34.30 -36.05 22.43
N VAL A 22 -34.84 -35.60 23.58
CA VAL A 22 -34.62 -34.23 24.06
C VAL A 22 -33.12 -33.97 24.33
N ALA A 23 -32.44 -34.90 24.98
CA ALA A 23 -30.99 -34.83 25.24
C ALA A 23 -30.20 -34.73 23.92
N THR A 24 -30.56 -35.51 22.91
CA THR A 24 -29.90 -35.46 21.59
C THR A 24 -30.11 -34.11 20.91
N LEU A 25 -31.32 -33.53 20.96
CA LEU A 25 -31.62 -32.21 20.41
C LEU A 25 -30.84 -31.10 21.12
N VAL A 26 -30.70 -31.19 22.44
CA VAL A 26 -29.88 -30.24 23.21
C VAL A 26 -28.40 -30.35 22.83
N ILE A 27 -27.85 -31.56 22.69
CA ILE A 27 -26.47 -31.78 22.27
C ILE A 27 -26.25 -31.23 20.86
N ILE A 28 -27.16 -31.51 19.91
CA ILE A 28 -27.09 -30.95 18.55
C ILE A 28 -27.16 -29.44 18.58
N GLY A 29 -28.07 -28.86 19.36
CA GLY A 29 -28.20 -27.42 19.53
C GLY A 29 -26.90 -26.77 20.08
N VAL A 30 -26.29 -27.38 21.09
CA VAL A 30 -25.00 -26.92 21.66
C VAL A 30 -23.88 -27.05 20.64
N LEU A 31 -23.80 -28.16 19.88
CA LEU A 31 -22.79 -28.36 18.86
C LEU A 31 -22.96 -27.35 17.70
N VAL A 32 -24.17 -27.10 17.24
CA VAL A 32 -24.46 -26.10 16.20
C VAL A 32 -24.16 -24.69 16.71
N ALA A 33 -24.58 -24.35 17.92
CA ALA A 33 -24.24 -23.07 18.53
C ALA A 33 -22.72 -22.91 18.72
N GLY A 34 -22.06 -23.94 19.23
CA GLY A 34 -20.61 -23.96 19.42
C GLY A 34 -19.85 -23.81 18.11
N SER A 35 -20.26 -24.51 17.05
CA SER A 35 -19.65 -24.33 15.72
C SER A 35 -19.94 -22.94 15.12
N TYR A 36 -21.11 -22.40 15.34
CA TYR A 36 -21.46 -21.04 14.93
C TYR A 36 -20.61 -19.99 15.66
N TYR A 37 -20.42 -20.15 16.98
CA TYR A 37 -19.55 -19.25 17.76
C TYR A 37 -18.08 -19.37 17.36
N GLN A 38 -17.60 -20.55 16.97
CA GLN A 38 -16.22 -20.74 16.47
C GLN A 38 -16.00 -20.14 15.08
N THR A 39 -17.08 -19.92 14.30
CA THR A 39 -17.00 -19.29 12.97
C THR A 39 -17.20 -17.79 12.99
N LEU A 40 -17.56 -17.21 14.15
CA LEU A 40 -17.63 -15.75 14.26
C LEU A 40 -16.22 -15.16 14.13
N PRO A 41 -16.05 -14.18 13.24
CA PRO A 41 -14.75 -13.51 13.09
C PRO A 41 -14.39 -12.83 14.42
N THR A 42 -13.20 -13.11 14.92
CA THR A 42 -12.67 -12.49 16.12
C THR A 42 -11.99 -11.17 15.74
N VAL A 43 -12.23 -10.13 16.53
CA VAL A 43 -11.46 -8.89 16.44
C VAL A 43 -10.14 -9.12 17.17
N GLU A 44 -9.05 -9.08 16.43
CA GLU A 44 -7.70 -9.11 16.98
C GLU A 44 -7.25 -7.70 17.32
N HIS A 45 -6.30 -7.55 18.26
CA HIS A 45 -5.76 -6.24 18.62
C HIS A 45 -4.33 -6.08 18.11
N ILE A 46 -4.04 -4.90 17.57
CA ILE A 46 -2.67 -4.52 17.25
C ILE A 46 -1.97 -4.15 18.57
N PRO A 47 -0.85 -4.81 18.92
CA PRO A 47 -0.12 -4.49 20.14
C PRO A 47 0.31 -3.02 20.17
N ASP A 48 0.18 -2.36 21.32
CA ASP A 48 0.60 -0.95 21.45
C ASP A 48 2.11 -0.75 21.22
N ASN A 49 2.89 -1.80 21.48
CA ASN A 49 4.35 -1.82 21.31
C ASN A 49 4.79 -2.48 20.00
N PHE A 50 3.94 -2.47 18.95
CA PHE A 50 4.33 -3.01 17.67
C PHE A 50 5.57 -2.29 17.10
N THR A 51 6.46 -3.03 16.49
CA THR A 51 7.64 -2.48 15.85
C THR A 51 7.28 -1.95 14.46
N PHE A 52 7.62 -0.69 14.21
CA PHE A 52 7.55 -0.09 12.88
C PHE A 52 8.95 0.35 12.47
N ILE A 53 9.44 -0.18 11.38
CA ILE A 53 10.75 0.17 10.85
C ILE A 53 10.55 1.26 9.79
N ARG A 54 11.06 2.47 10.11
CA ARG A 54 11.02 3.61 9.21
C ARG A 54 12.15 3.52 8.21
N GLN A 55 11.83 3.55 6.92
CA GLN A 55 12.81 3.71 5.86
C GLN A 55 13.12 5.19 5.64
N GLU A 56 14.28 5.50 5.09
CA GLU A 56 14.75 6.88 4.90
C GLU A 56 13.77 7.70 4.06
N TRP A 57 13.32 7.18 2.92
CA TRP A 57 12.39 7.85 2.02
C TRP A 57 11.06 8.25 2.70
N MET A 58 10.63 7.54 3.73
CA MET A 58 9.42 7.88 4.49
C MET A 58 9.52 9.24 5.16
N SER A 59 10.74 9.71 5.47
CA SER A 59 10.97 11.04 6.06
C SER A 59 10.75 12.19 5.07
N TYR A 60 10.82 11.91 3.77
CA TYR A 60 10.61 12.91 2.72
C TYR A 60 9.13 13.16 2.41
N ILE A 61 8.23 12.31 2.92
CA ILE A 61 6.80 12.38 2.61
C ILE A 61 6.11 13.37 3.54
N PRO A 62 5.53 14.47 3.04
CA PRO A 62 4.80 15.42 3.86
C PRO A 62 3.63 14.76 4.59
N GLY A 63 3.39 15.18 5.85
CA GLY A 63 2.30 14.64 6.67
C GLY A 63 0.90 14.86 6.11
N TYR A 64 0.76 15.80 5.16
CA TYR A 64 -0.48 16.09 4.46
C TYR A 64 -0.60 15.43 3.08
N ALA A 65 0.31 14.55 2.70
CA ALA A 65 0.20 13.79 1.45
C ALA A 65 -1.09 12.97 1.43
N GLU A 66 -1.80 13.00 0.30
CA GLU A 66 -3.07 12.27 0.12
C GLU A 66 -2.83 10.81 -0.25
N TYR A 67 -1.74 10.56 -0.97
CA TYR A 67 -1.43 9.26 -1.51
C TYR A 67 0.07 9.06 -1.65
N VAL A 68 0.53 7.86 -1.38
CA VAL A 68 1.91 7.43 -1.58
C VAL A 68 1.91 6.05 -2.25
N ASP A 69 2.66 5.95 -3.32
CA ASP A 69 2.90 4.71 -4.06
C ASP A 69 4.41 4.45 -4.06
N TYR A 70 4.82 3.41 -3.37
CA TYR A 70 6.21 2.97 -3.30
C TYR A 70 6.39 1.66 -4.05
N VAL A 71 7.39 1.61 -4.91
CA VAL A 71 7.84 0.41 -5.61
C VAL A 71 9.34 0.23 -5.39
N ASP A 72 9.71 -0.92 -4.84
CA ASP A 72 11.10 -1.36 -4.74
C ASP A 72 11.45 -2.22 -5.96
N TYR A 73 12.13 -1.62 -6.91
CA TYR A 73 12.53 -2.32 -8.15
C TYR A 73 13.60 -3.37 -7.88
N SER A 74 14.50 -3.14 -6.93
CA SER A 74 15.52 -4.09 -6.57
C SER A 74 14.93 -5.38 -6.01
N GLN A 75 13.92 -5.26 -5.13
CA GLN A 75 13.16 -6.39 -4.62
C GLN A 75 12.26 -7.02 -5.69
N ALA A 76 11.62 -6.20 -6.54
CA ALA A 76 10.80 -6.70 -7.64
C ALA A 76 11.61 -7.58 -8.60
N TYR A 77 12.84 -7.18 -8.91
CA TYR A 77 13.76 -7.97 -9.72
C TYR A 77 14.25 -9.23 -9.01
N ALA A 78 14.58 -9.13 -7.73
CA ALA A 78 14.99 -10.28 -6.93
C ALA A 78 13.91 -11.36 -6.87
N VAL A 79 12.64 -10.96 -6.76
CA VAL A 79 11.49 -11.88 -6.68
C VAL A 79 11.12 -12.42 -8.07
N SER A 80 11.06 -11.58 -9.10
CA SER A 80 10.58 -11.98 -10.43
C SER A 80 11.65 -12.60 -11.32
N HIS A 81 12.93 -12.36 -11.03
CA HIS A 81 14.10 -12.72 -11.88
C HIS A 81 14.00 -12.16 -13.32
N ASN A 82 13.19 -11.12 -13.54
CA ASN A 82 12.95 -10.55 -14.88
C ASN A 82 12.75 -9.03 -14.82
N SER A 83 13.78 -8.29 -15.18
CA SER A 83 13.77 -6.82 -15.19
C SER A 83 12.91 -6.22 -16.30
N SER A 84 12.63 -6.96 -17.39
CA SER A 84 11.86 -6.45 -18.53
C SER A 84 10.35 -6.33 -18.24
N LEU A 85 9.89 -6.85 -17.10
CA LEU A 85 8.48 -6.79 -16.71
C LEU A 85 8.07 -5.42 -16.13
N PHE A 86 9.04 -4.56 -15.79
CA PHE A 86 8.79 -3.32 -15.08
C PHE A 86 9.17 -2.12 -15.92
N SER A 87 8.37 -1.07 -15.84
CA SER A 87 8.62 0.22 -16.47
C SER A 87 8.28 1.34 -15.50
N SER A 88 9.16 2.33 -15.41
CA SER A 88 8.92 3.56 -14.66
C SER A 88 8.58 4.68 -15.63
N ALA A 89 7.49 5.40 -15.33
CA ALA A 89 7.11 6.58 -16.12
C ALA A 89 8.15 7.69 -15.99
N SER A 90 8.74 7.83 -14.82
CA SER A 90 9.79 8.82 -14.52
C SER A 90 11.07 8.53 -15.30
N VAL A 91 11.46 7.25 -15.41
CA VAL A 91 12.60 6.83 -16.27
C VAL A 91 12.33 7.16 -17.73
N LEU A 92 11.14 6.85 -18.22
CA LEU A 92 10.79 7.16 -19.61
C LEU A 92 10.90 8.67 -19.87
N GLN A 93 10.45 9.49 -18.94
CA GLN A 93 10.57 10.94 -19.05
C GLN A 93 12.02 11.42 -19.05
N LEU A 94 12.85 10.92 -18.12
CA LEU A 94 14.25 11.27 -18.03
C LEU A 94 15.01 10.81 -19.31
N SER A 95 14.68 9.64 -19.82
CA SER A 95 15.30 9.13 -21.07
C SER A 95 14.93 9.99 -22.30
N GLN A 96 13.72 10.52 -22.39
CA GLN A 96 13.30 11.46 -23.44
C GLN A 96 14.09 12.77 -23.41
N LEU A 97 14.56 13.16 -22.23
CA LEU A 97 15.46 14.32 -22.06
C LEU A 97 16.92 14.00 -22.41
N GLY A 98 17.22 12.73 -22.67
CA GLY A 98 18.57 12.29 -23.08
C GLY A 98 19.41 11.76 -21.92
N PHE A 99 18.84 11.60 -20.71
CA PHE A 99 19.50 10.88 -19.64
C PHE A 99 19.52 9.39 -19.96
N GLN A 100 20.67 8.76 -19.82
CA GLN A 100 20.82 7.32 -20.02
C GLN A 100 20.49 6.56 -18.72
N ILE A 101 19.22 6.64 -18.30
CA ILE A 101 18.70 5.97 -17.12
C ILE A 101 17.71 4.91 -17.57
N TYR A 102 17.85 3.71 -17.03
CA TYR A 102 16.98 2.57 -17.28
C TYR A 102 16.28 2.18 -15.98
N THR A 103 15.16 1.46 -16.05
CA THR A 103 14.46 1.00 -14.85
C THR A 103 15.33 0.10 -13.97
N SER A 104 16.29 -0.63 -14.56
CA SER A 104 17.30 -1.41 -13.83
C SER A 104 18.32 -0.58 -13.04
N ASP A 105 18.37 0.72 -13.29
CA ASP A 105 19.26 1.64 -12.58
C ASP A 105 18.57 2.27 -11.34
N ILE A 106 17.31 1.94 -11.09
CA ILE A 106 16.52 2.45 -9.97
C ILE A 106 16.43 1.36 -8.90
N ASP A 107 16.77 1.70 -7.68
CA ASP A 107 16.52 0.84 -6.52
C ASP A 107 15.05 0.92 -6.10
N TYR A 108 14.52 2.13 -5.96
CA TYR A 108 13.09 2.34 -5.70
C TYR A 108 12.56 3.67 -6.27
N GLU A 109 11.24 3.72 -6.41
CA GLU A 109 10.47 4.89 -6.82
C GLU A 109 9.33 5.11 -5.83
N VAL A 110 9.09 6.38 -5.47
CA VAL A 110 7.99 6.78 -4.60
C VAL A 110 7.22 7.90 -5.26
N ASP A 111 5.99 7.64 -5.66
CA ASP A 111 5.08 8.67 -6.12
C ASP A 111 4.27 9.22 -4.95
N VAL A 112 4.29 10.53 -4.80
CA VAL A 112 3.64 11.25 -3.72
C VAL A 112 2.59 12.19 -4.31
N GLN A 113 1.33 11.95 -4.02
CA GLN A 113 0.25 12.86 -4.39
C GLN A 113 0.04 13.89 -3.30
N LEU A 114 0.17 15.16 -3.69
CA LEU A 114 0.07 16.30 -2.80
C LEU A 114 -1.23 17.07 -3.08
N PRO A 115 -1.98 17.47 -2.05
CA PRO A 115 -3.16 18.31 -2.23
C PRO A 115 -2.79 19.68 -2.79
N GLN A 116 -3.50 20.11 -3.80
CA GLN A 116 -3.38 21.44 -4.40
C GLN A 116 -4.77 22.10 -4.44
N PRO A 117 -4.86 23.43 -4.39
CA PRO A 117 -6.15 24.13 -4.32
C PRO A 117 -7.12 23.81 -5.45
N GLN A 118 -6.63 23.36 -6.61
CA GLN A 118 -7.45 23.07 -7.79
C GLN A 118 -7.25 21.67 -8.35
N PHE A 119 -6.11 21.02 -8.08
CA PHE A 119 -5.76 19.69 -8.60
C PHE A 119 -4.78 19.03 -7.65
N SER A 120 -4.80 17.69 -7.57
CA SER A 120 -3.74 16.94 -6.92
C SER A 120 -2.47 17.00 -7.77
N GLY A 121 -1.34 17.35 -7.16
CA GLY A 121 -0.05 17.35 -7.83
C GLY A 121 0.79 16.14 -7.41
N THR A 122 1.60 15.59 -8.33
CA THR A 122 2.46 14.45 -8.05
C THR A 122 3.93 14.85 -8.06
N ALA A 123 4.64 14.47 -7.00
CA ALA A 123 6.10 14.44 -6.96
C ALA A 123 6.57 12.99 -6.91
N THR A 124 7.63 12.69 -7.63
CA THR A 124 8.28 11.37 -7.63
C THR A 124 9.65 11.47 -6.98
N ILE A 125 9.96 10.57 -6.07
CA ILE A 125 11.27 10.43 -5.43
C ILE A 125 11.89 9.16 -5.99
N LEU A 126 13.07 9.27 -6.60
CA LEU A 126 13.82 8.16 -7.17
C LEU A 126 15.12 7.95 -6.39
N GLN A 127 15.37 6.73 -5.98
CA GLN A 127 16.69 6.29 -5.55
C GLN A 127 17.37 5.59 -6.72
N LEU A 128 18.43 6.18 -7.21
CA LEU A 128 19.24 5.56 -8.25
C LEU A 128 20.35 4.71 -7.64
N ALA A 129 20.74 3.64 -8.31
CA ALA A 129 21.95 2.90 -7.96
C ALA A 129 23.16 3.85 -7.95
N THR A 130 24.02 3.75 -6.94
CA THR A 130 25.07 4.72 -6.57
C THR A 130 25.95 5.20 -7.75
N THR A 131 26.21 4.32 -8.73
CA THR A 131 27.01 4.69 -9.92
C THR A 131 26.26 5.61 -10.88
N ARG A 132 24.92 5.57 -10.90
CA ARG A 132 24.09 6.34 -11.84
C ARG A 132 23.75 7.72 -11.31
N GLU A 133 23.64 7.86 -10.02
CA GLU A 133 23.40 9.16 -9.40
C GLU A 133 24.56 10.13 -9.66
N SER A 134 25.81 9.70 -9.46
CA SER A 134 26.99 10.50 -9.78
C SER A 134 27.01 10.92 -11.25
N ASN A 135 26.54 10.05 -12.17
CA ASN A 135 26.40 10.36 -13.58
C ASN A 135 25.28 11.38 -13.82
N LEU A 136 24.13 11.22 -13.15
CA LEU A 136 23.02 12.16 -13.28
C LEU A 136 23.44 13.58 -12.86
N ILE A 137 24.14 13.74 -11.73
CA ILE A 137 24.66 15.03 -11.28
C ILE A 137 25.69 15.59 -12.29
N GLY A 138 26.57 14.72 -12.82
CA GLY A 138 27.50 15.08 -13.88
C GLY A 138 26.80 15.52 -15.16
N ASP A 139 25.79 14.78 -15.57
CA ASP A 139 24.97 15.09 -16.75
C ASP A 139 24.16 16.37 -16.57
N LEU A 140 23.57 16.60 -15.40
CA LEU A 140 22.88 17.85 -15.07
C LEU A 140 23.79 19.08 -15.18
N SER A 141 25.09 18.91 -14.87
CA SER A 141 26.06 20.00 -14.96
C SER A 141 26.66 20.20 -16.37
N SER A 142 26.62 19.15 -17.20
CA SER A 142 27.24 19.12 -18.53
C SER A 142 26.23 19.20 -19.69
N LEU A 143 24.96 18.91 -19.45
CA LEU A 143 23.90 18.97 -20.46
C LEU A 143 23.75 20.39 -20.98
N ASN A 144 23.86 20.46 -22.30
CA ASN A 144 23.72 21.68 -23.06
C ASN A 144 22.47 22.46 -22.62
N SER A 145 22.61 23.73 -22.30
CA SER A 145 21.58 24.62 -21.73
C SER A 145 20.22 24.65 -22.43
N SER A 146 20.07 23.92 -23.55
CA SER A 146 18.84 23.82 -24.32
C SER A 146 17.80 22.83 -23.77
N LYS A 147 18.16 21.98 -22.82
CA LYS A 147 17.23 20.96 -22.23
C LYS A 147 17.03 21.12 -20.74
N ILE A 148 17.95 21.80 -20.07
CA ILE A 148 17.90 22.00 -18.62
C ILE A 148 18.31 23.44 -18.32
N ALA A 149 17.45 24.16 -17.62
CA ALA A 149 17.76 25.47 -17.10
C ALA A 149 17.90 25.38 -15.58
N PRO A 150 19.01 25.84 -14.97
CA PRO A 150 19.08 26.04 -13.53
C PRO A 150 18.14 27.20 -13.19
N MET A 151 17.02 26.91 -12.53
CA MET A 151 16.01 27.93 -12.34
C MET A 151 16.17 28.70 -11.04
N LEU A 152 16.47 28.00 -9.95
CA LEU A 152 16.63 28.64 -8.63
C LEU A 152 17.39 27.77 -7.65
N SER A 153 17.92 28.41 -6.60
CA SER A 153 18.33 27.72 -5.38
C SER A 153 17.19 27.82 -4.37
N TYR A 154 16.78 26.71 -3.82
CA TYR A 154 15.74 26.63 -2.80
C TYR A 154 16.27 25.84 -1.60
N ASP A 155 16.31 26.47 -0.43
CA ASP A 155 16.86 25.91 0.81
C ASP A 155 18.23 25.23 0.66
N GLY A 156 19.10 25.83 -0.18
CA GLY A 156 20.44 25.31 -0.46
C GLY A 156 20.52 24.27 -1.57
N TYR A 157 19.42 23.79 -2.08
CA TYR A 157 19.36 22.82 -3.18
C TYR A 157 19.14 23.50 -4.53
N ARG A 158 19.77 22.97 -5.57
CA ARG A 158 19.56 23.45 -6.94
C ARG A 158 18.33 22.77 -7.53
N VAL A 159 17.38 23.57 -7.99
CA VAL A 159 16.21 23.07 -8.71
C VAL A 159 16.39 23.40 -10.19
N TYR A 160 16.27 22.37 -11.02
CA TYR A 160 16.43 22.44 -12.46
C TYR A 160 15.06 22.37 -13.13
N GLU A 161 14.83 23.22 -14.13
CA GLU A 161 13.68 23.10 -15.01
C GLU A 161 14.03 22.21 -16.19
N LEU A 162 13.18 21.23 -16.46
CA LEU A 162 13.31 20.32 -17.59
C LEU A 162 12.56 20.91 -18.79
N LEU A 163 13.27 21.12 -19.91
CA LEU A 163 12.74 21.80 -21.08
C LEU A 163 12.65 20.84 -22.27
N MET A 164 11.56 20.91 -23.03
CA MET A 164 11.42 20.26 -24.32
C MET A 164 11.23 21.29 -25.41
N ARG A 165 12.04 21.24 -26.47
CA ARG A 165 11.80 22.00 -27.69
C ARG A 165 10.68 21.37 -28.49
N ARG A 166 9.64 22.14 -28.75
CA ARG A 166 8.59 21.80 -29.72
C ARG A 166 8.93 22.35 -31.10
N PHE A 167 8.30 21.82 -32.13
CA PHE A 167 8.42 22.36 -33.49
C PHE A 167 8.11 23.86 -33.46
N GLY A 168 9.05 24.71 -33.94
CA GLY A 168 8.91 26.14 -34.02
C GLY A 168 9.63 26.94 -32.94
N ASP A 169 10.71 26.41 -32.34
CA ASP A 169 11.57 27.06 -31.32
C ASP A 169 10.86 27.47 -30.00
N GLN A 170 9.63 27.02 -29.78
CA GLN A 170 8.98 27.22 -28.50
C GLN A 170 9.46 26.15 -27.50
N GLU A 171 10.14 26.60 -26.46
CA GLU A 171 10.46 25.76 -25.32
C GLU A 171 9.23 25.60 -24.41
N SER A 172 8.96 24.37 -23.96
CA SER A 172 7.91 24.10 -22.98
C SER A 172 8.51 23.38 -21.78
N SER A 173 8.14 23.80 -20.59
CA SER A 173 8.50 23.09 -19.36
C SER A 173 7.88 21.69 -19.36
N LEU A 174 8.70 20.69 -19.07
CA LEU A 174 8.29 19.31 -18.82
C LEU A 174 8.14 19.01 -17.33
N GLY A 175 8.73 19.85 -16.49
CA GLY A 175 8.73 19.66 -15.05
C GLY A 175 9.97 20.21 -14.38
N PHE A 176 10.15 19.84 -13.13
CA PHE A 176 11.25 20.26 -12.28
C PHE A 176 11.91 19.08 -11.62
N LEU A 177 13.24 19.18 -11.44
CA LEU A 177 14.06 18.14 -10.83
C LEU A 177 15.03 18.76 -9.82
N THR A 178 15.28 18.07 -8.72
CA THR A 178 16.37 18.36 -7.78
C THR A 178 16.95 17.06 -7.25
N VAL A 179 18.16 17.13 -6.69
CA VAL A 179 18.83 15.98 -6.04
C VAL A 179 19.09 16.35 -4.58
N VAL A 180 18.69 15.50 -3.67
CA VAL A 180 18.80 15.69 -2.21
C VAL A 180 19.24 14.38 -1.58
N ASN A 181 20.34 14.37 -0.86
CA ASN A 181 20.84 13.19 -0.12
C ASN A 181 20.77 11.90 -0.97
N GLU A 182 21.33 11.95 -2.19
CA GLU A 182 21.35 10.82 -3.12
C GLU A 182 19.97 10.40 -3.69
N GLN A 183 18.94 11.21 -3.49
CA GLN A 183 17.61 10.98 -4.04
C GLN A 183 17.26 12.05 -5.06
N THR A 184 16.75 11.61 -6.20
CA THR A 184 16.26 12.48 -7.25
C THR A 184 14.78 12.75 -7.03
N ILE A 185 14.40 14.00 -6.83
CA ILE A 185 13.02 14.46 -6.71
C ILE A 185 12.60 15.09 -8.03
N LEU A 186 11.53 14.56 -8.62
CA LEU A 186 11.01 14.96 -9.92
C LEU A 186 9.52 15.30 -9.80
N SER A 187 9.06 16.30 -10.52
CA SER A 187 7.63 16.50 -10.76
C SER A 187 7.41 17.01 -12.18
N ASN A 188 6.47 16.40 -12.87
CA ASN A 188 6.09 16.69 -14.26
C ASN A 188 4.68 17.30 -14.39
N ASP A 189 4.06 17.67 -13.30
CA ASP A 189 2.76 18.29 -13.30
C ASP A 189 2.84 19.68 -13.96
N LYS A 190 2.05 19.91 -14.99
CA LYS A 190 2.10 21.15 -15.79
C LYS A 190 1.88 22.43 -15.00
N THR A 191 1.14 22.35 -13.91
CA THR A 191 0.69 23.53 -13.16
C THR A 191 1.33 23.71 -11.80
N SER A 192 1.76 22.62 -11.18
CA SER A 192 2.22 22.58 -9.79
C SER A 192 3.60 21.94 -9.59
N ALA A 193 4.30 21.56 -10.67
CA ALA A 193 5.54 20.81 -10.59
C ALA A 193 6.59 21.45 -9.67
N LEU A 194 6.81 22.74 -9.76
CA LEU A 194 7.75 23.47 -8.90
C LEU A 194 7.29 23.44 -7.43
N GLN A 195 6.01 23.65 -7.18
CA GLN A 195 5.44 23.60 -5.84
C GLN A 195 5.54 22.21 -5.23
N ASN A 196 5.34 21.16 -6.03
CA ASN A 196 5.46 19.78 -5.58
C ASN A 196 6.89 19.45 -5.18
N VAL A 197 7.89 19.84 -5.99
CA VAL A 197 9.31 19.67 -5.64
C VAL A 197 9.64 20.45 -4.36
N LYS A 198 9.18 21.70 -4.25
CA LYS A 198 9.38 22.51 -3.03
C LYS A 198 8.74 21.87 -1.80
N ALA A 199 7.54 21.31 -1.91
CA ALA A 199 6.87 20.64 -0.78
C ALA A 199 7.69 19.49 -0.21
N ILE A 200 8.34 18.71 -1.09
CA ILE A 200 9.26 17.65 -0.64
C ILE A 200 10.52 18.25 -0.02
N LEU A 201 11.10 19.31 -0.62
CA LEU A 201 12.26 20.01 -0.07
C LEU A 201 11.97 20.61 1.31
N ASP A 202 10.82 21.26 1.48
CA ASP A 202 10.38 21.77 2.78
C ASP A 202 10.26 20.67 3.83
N GLN A 203 9.80 19.51 3.43
CA GLN A 203 9.70 18.37 4.34
C GLN A 203 11.08 17.88 4.79
N VAL A 204 12.03 17.79 3.86
CA VAL A 204 13.41 17.36 4.14
C VAL A 204 14.14 18.38 5.04
N THR A 205 13.99 19.66 4.77
CA THR A 205 14.74 20.73 5.46
C THR A 205 14.13 21.14 6.79
N SER A 206 12.79 21.08 6.92
CA SER A 206 12.10 21.58 8.12
C SER A 206 11.87 20.55 9.21
N ASN A 207 12.23 19.29 8.97
CA ASN A 207 12.01 18.17 9.91
C ASN A 207 10.56 18.11 10.47
N ARG A 208 9.57 18.39 9.59
CA ARG A 208 8.16 18.31 9.94
C ARG A 208 7.72 16.85 10.07
N LEU A 209 6.56 16.65 10.70
CA LEU A 209 5.95 15.32 10.78
C LEU A 209 5.67 14.78 9.37
N SER A 210 6.14 13.56 9.12
CA SER A 210 5.85 12.82 7.92
C SER A 210 4.48 12.13 8.01
N LEU A 211 3.90 11.75 6.87
CA LEU A 211 2.72 10.87 6.80
C LEU A 211 2.95 9.57 7.61
N PHE A 212 4.17 9.06 7.62
CA PHE A 212 4.55 7.84 8.35
C PHE A 212 4.78 8.05 9.84
N ASP A 213 4.63 9.28 10.35
CA ASP A 213 4.55 9.57 11.78
C ASP A 213 3.12 9.42 12.32
N ASP A 214 2.11 9.37 11.46
CA ASP A 214 0.73 9.07 11.84
C ASP A 214 0.61 7.62 12.36
N THR A 215 0.04 7.51 13.55
CA THR A 215 -0.12 6.20 14.22
C THR A 215 -1.03 5.26 13.42
N ASN A 216 -2.06 5.78 12.74
CA ASN A 216 -2.94 4.94 11.92
C ASN A 216 -2.20 4.39 10.70
N VAL A 217 -1.38 5.20 10.03
CA VAL A 217 -0.56 4.73 8.90
C VAL A 217 0.38 3.61 9.34
N ARG A 218 1.08 3.79 10.47
CA ARG A 218 1.98 2.76 11.01
C ARG A 218 1.24 1.48 11.41
N ARG A 219 0.08 1.61 12.06
CA ARG A 219 -0.79 0.46 12.41
C ARG A 219 -1.31 -0.25 11.17
N ALA A 220 -1.65 0.49 10.12
CA ALA A 220 -2.11 -0.10 8.86
C ALA A 220 -1.02 -0.93 8.18
N ILE A 221 0.20 -0.39 8.10
CA ILE A 221 1.34 -1.12 7.53
C ILE A 221 1.61 -2.39 8.35
N PHE A 222 1.61 -2.29 9.68
CA PHE A 222 1.73 -3.46 10.54
C PHE A 222 0.59 -4.47 10.29
N ALA A 223 -0.65 -4.02 10.16
CA ALA A 223 -1.82 -4.86 9.92
C ALA A 223 -1.71 -5.66 8.61
N THR A 224 -1.02 -5.14 7.60
CA THR A 224 -0.77 -5.87 6.33
C THR A 224 0.23 -7.01 6.49
N GLY A 225 0.83 -7.20 7.69
CA GLY A 225 1.76 -8.31 7.99
C GLY A 225 3.21 -8.03 7.59
N ILE A 226 3.53 -6.78 7.29
CA ILE A 226 4.92 -6.38 7.02
C ILE A 226 5.62 -6.11 8.34
N THR A 227 6.45 -7.03 8.75
CA THR A 227 7.29 -6.89 9.95
C THR A 227 8.75 -6.56 9.62
N ASP A 228 9.26 -6.95 8.46
CA ASP A 228 10.69 -7.00 8.16
C ASP A 228 11.10 -6.39 6.80
N GLN A 229 10.55 -5.24 6.41
CA GLN A 229 11.13 -4.37 5.36
C GLN A 229 11.21 -4.90 3.92
N GLN A 230 10.72 -6.08 3.61
CA GLN A 230 10.87 -6.67 2.26
C GLN A 230 9.59 -6.55 1.43
N TYR A 231 8.99 -5.37 1.40
CA TYR A 231 7.90 -5.16 0.48
C TYR A 231 8.41 -4.74 -0.89
N VAL A 232 7.82 -5.35 -1.89
CA VAL A 232 8.03 -5.01 -3.30
C VAL A 232 7.22 -3.77 -3.67
N GLY A 233 6.09 -3.55 -2.98
CA GLY A 233 5.26 -2.37 -3.15
C GLY A 233 4.48 -2.02 -1.88
N LEU A 234 4.32 -0.72 -1.63
CA LEU A 234 3.54 -0.17 -0.53
C LEU A 234 2.73 1.04 -1.02
N PHE A 235 1.42 0.97 -0.87
CA PHE A 235 0.49 2.02 -1.26
C PHE A 235 -0.25 2.49 -0.01
N VAL A 236 -0.24 3.80 0.24
CA VAL A 236 -0.91 4.42 1.40
C VAL A 236 -1.75 5.58 0.91
N GLY A 237 -3.03 5.63 1.28
CA GLY A 237 -3.84 6.77 0.89
C GLY A 237 -5.28 6.72 1.37
N MET A 238 -5.99 7.83 1.12
CA MET A 238 -7.42 7.94 1.28
C MET A 238 -8.10 7.65 -0.05
N PHE A 239 -8.33 6.38 -0.35
CA PHE A 239 -9.01 6.00 -1.59
C PHE A 239 -10.52 5.88 -1.40
N PRO A 240 -11.32 6.22 -2.41
CA PRO A 240 -12.65 5.70 -2.51
C PRO A 240 -12.52 4.17 -2.72
N THR A 241 -12.80 3.42 -1.67
CA THR A 241 -12.87 1.97 -1.76
C THR A 241 -14.28 1.56 -2.18
N GLN A 242 -14.41 0.32 -2.70
CA GLN A 242 -15.74 -0.25 -2.98
C GLN A 242 -16.55 -0.52 -1.70
N LEU A 243 -15.91 -0.38 -0.52
CA LEU A 243 -16.57 -0.45 0.79
C LEU A 243 -16.81 0.96 1.30
N ASN A 244 -18.07 1.29 1.54
CA ASN A 244 -18.45 2.56 2.15
C ASN A 244 -17.85 2.69 3.56
N ASP A 245 -17.66 3.93 4.01
CA ASP A 245 -17.14 4.31 5.33
C ASP A 245 -15.63 4.02 5.54
N THR A 246 -14.89 3.63 4.50
CA THR A 246 -13.43 3.49 4.59
C THR A 246 -12.79 4.88 4.66
N LYS A 247 -11.95 5.10 5.69
CA LYS A 247 -11.26 6.37 5.92
C LYS A 247 -9.85 6.39 5.31
N MET A 248 -9.22 5.25 5.24
CA MET A 248 -7.85 5.07 4.74
C MET A 248 -7.69 3.64 4.24
N ALA A 249 -6.85 3.45 3.26
CA ALA A 249 -6.44 2.15 2.79
C ALA A 249 -4.91 2.06 2.68
N VAL A 250 -4.38 0.90 3.02
CA VAL A 250 -2.98 0.54 2.78
C VAL A 250 -2.97 -0.78 2.03
N LYS A 251 -2.22 -0.82 0.94
CA LYS A 251 -1.96 -2.05 0.17
C LYS A 251 -0.47 -2.35 0.27
N SER A 252 -0.12 -3.56 0.56
CA SER A 252 1.27 -4.04 0.55
C SER A 252 1.43 -5.25 -0.35
N ILE A 253 2.60 -5.37 -0.94
CA ILE A 253 2.99 -6.49 -1.81
C ILE A 253 4.32 -7.02 -1.31
N ILE A 254 4.36 -8.31 -0.98
CA ILE A 254 5.59 -9.01 -0.57
C ILE A 254 5.81 -10.25 -1.44
N GLY A 255 7.08 -10.60 -1.68
CA GLY A 255 7.44 -11.87 -2.31
C GLY A 255 7.41 -13.01 -1.29
N VAL A 256 6.80 -14.15 -1.64
CA VAL A 256 6.74 -15.34 -0.80
C VAL A 256 7.03 -16.57 -1.65
N GLY A 257 8.29 -16.98 -1.71
CA GLY A 257 8.72 -18.06 -2.61
C GLY A 257 8.39 -17.74 -4.07
N ASP A 258 7.66 -18.63 -4.76
CA ASP A 258 7.24 -18.47 -6.16
C ASP A 258 5.92 -17.70 -6.32
N ALA A 259 5.50 -16.98 -5.32
CA ALA A 259 4.23 -16.24 -5.29
C ALA A 259 4.42 -14.82 -4.73
N ILE A 260 3.41 -14.00 -4.88
CA ILE A 260 3.28 -12.73 -4.17
C ILE A 260 2.09 -12.78 -3.23
N GLN A 261 2.26 -12.19 -2.07
CA GLN A 261 1.16 -11.91 -1.15
C GLN A 261 0.81 -10.44 -1.25
N VAL A 262 -0.46 -10.15 -1.50
CA VAL A 262 -1.01 -8.80 -1.54
C VAL A 262 -1.97 -8.65 -0.37
N SER A 263 -1.66 -7.76 0.55
CA SER A 263 -2.52 -7.46 1.69
C SER A 263 -3.08 -6.05 1.57
N ARG A 264 -4.39 -5.91 1.85
CA ARG A 264 -5.07 -4.61 1.89
C ARG A 264 -5.65 -4.41 3.27
N ALA A 265 -5.24 -3.36 3.96
CA ALA A 265 -5.81 -2.93 5.23
C ALA A 265 -6.70 -1.71 5.00
N LEU A 266 -7.96 -1.81 5.39
CA LEU A 266 -9.00 -0.78 5.22
C LEU A 266 -9.43 -0.27 6.60
N LEU A 267 -9.23 1.01 6.87
CA LEU A 267 -9.60 1.65 8.15
C LEU A 267 -11.06 2.05 8.16
N PHE A 268 -11.78 1.61 9.18
CA PHE A 268 -13.16 2.01 9.48
C PHE A 268 -13.24 2.89 10.73
N PRO A 269 -14.39 3.56 10.97
CA PRO A 269 -14.59 4.37 12.17
C PRO A 269 -14.45 3.59 13.50
N SER A 270 -14.80 2.30 13.50
CA SER A 270 -14.68 1.40 14.63
C SER A 270 -14.59 -0.07 14.21
N SER A 271 -14.20 -0.95 15.13
CA SER A 271 -14.20 -2.40 14.93
C SER A 271 -15.60 -2.94 14.59
N ASP A 272 -16.65 -2.41 15.19
CA ASP A 272 -18.04 -2.84 14.90
C ASP A 272 -18.43 -2.51 13.45
N VAL A 273 -18.01 -1.35 12.94
CA VAL A 273 -18.23 -0.99 11.55
C VAL A 273 -17.43 -1.91 10.63
N ALA A 274 -16.15 -2.16 10.93
CA ALA A 274 -15.33 -3.10 10.17
C ALA A 274 -15.97 -4.50 10.12
N LEU A 275 -16.44 -5.00 11.27
CA LEU A 275 -17.12 -6.29 11.39
C LEU A 275 -18.42 -6.32 10.55
N SER A 276 -19.21 -5.25 10.59
CA SER A 276 -20.47 -5.15 9.82
C SER A 276 -20.23 -5.15 8.30
N ARG A 277 -19.03 -4.78 7.84
CA ARG A 277 -18.65 -4.77 6.42
C ARG A 277 -18.07 -6.09 5.91
N LEU A 278 -17.82 -7.05 6.80
CA LEU A 278 -17.17 -8.31 6.44
C LEU A 278 -17.94 -9.10 5.37
N ASP A 279 -19.26 -9.20 5.46
CA ASP A 279 -20.08 -9.90 4.46
C ASP A 279 -20.05 -9.20 3.10
N GLN A 280 -19.99 -7.86 3.08
CA GLN A 280 -19.80 -7.09 1.85
C GLN A 280 -18.39 -7.30 1.29
N ALA A 281 -17.39 -7.32 2.15
CA ALA A 281 -16.01 -7.60 1.75
C ALA A 281 -15.86 -8.99 1.12
N HIS A 282 -16.49 -10.03 1.67
CA HIS A 282 -16.50 -11.37 1.08
C HIS A 282 -17.10 -11.39 -0.34
N LYS A 283 -18.10 -10.55 -0.62
CA LYS A 283 -18.70 -10.45 -1.96
C LYS A 283 -17.80 -9.70 -2.94
N ILE A 284 -17.14 -8.64 -2.49
CA ILE A 284 -16.25 -7.80 -3.30
C ILE A 284 -14.92 -8.51 -3.54
N TYR A 285 -14.32 -9.01 -2.48
CA TYR A 285 -12.98 -9.64 -2.47
C TYR A 285 -13.03 -11.16 -2.46
N LYS A 286 -14.01 -11.75 -3.14
CA LYS A 286 -14.38 -13.18 -3.11
C LYS A 286 -13.25 -14.19 -3.34
N TYR A 287 -12.12 -13.76 -3.88
CA TYR A 287 -10.93 -14.60 -4.12
C TYR A 287 -9.82 -14.39 -3.09
N ALA A 288 -10.08 -13.65 -2.02
CA ALA A 288 -9.10 -13.46 -0.98
C ALA A 288 -8.79 -14.78 -0.24
N ALA A 289 -7.52 -14.96 0.09
CA ALA A 289 -7.06 -16.13 0.85
C ALA A 289 -7.45 -16.02 2.33
N SER A 290 -7.52 -14.81 2.87
CA SER A 290 -7.94 -14.59 4.26
C SER A 290 -8.56 -13.21 4.48
N TYR A 291 -9.35 -13.12 5.56
CA TYR A 291 -9.94 -11.90 6.10
C TYR A 291 -9.64 -11.86 7.60
N ARG A 292 -9.17 -10.72 8.08
CA ARG A 292 -8.89 -10.49 9.51
C ARG A 292 -9.43 -9.12 9.91
N ILE A 293 -9.86 -8.98 11.15
CA ILE A 293 -10.20 -7.70 11.74
C ILE A 293 -9.20 -7.42 12.85
N LEU A 294 -8.43 -6.36 12.68
CA LEU A 294 -7.40 -5.90 13.60
C LEU A 294 -7.79 -4.51 14.08
N ASP A 295 -8.25 -4.40 15.33
CA ASP A 295 -8.89 -3.18 15.84
C ASP A 295 -10.01 -2.71 14.90
N SER A 296 -9.88 -1.52 14.31
CA SER A 296 -10.80 -0.97 13.30
C SER A 296 -10.38 -1.22 11.85
N TRP A 297 -9.38 -2.09 11.62
CA TRP A 297 -8.89 -2.45 10.31
C TRP A 297 -9.49 -3.76 9.82
N LEU A 298 -10.08 -3.73 8.63
CA LEU A 298 -10.37 -4.95 7.87
C LEU A 298 -9.19 -5.25 6.95
N VAL A 299 -8.52 -6.37 7.17
CA VAL A 299 -7.39 -6.83 6.37
C VAL A 299 -7.83 -7.95 5.45
N VAL A 300 -7.57 -7.77 4.16
CA VAL A 300 -7.88 -8.75 3.11
C VAL A 300 -6.58 -9.14 2.44
N THR A 301 -6.27 -10.43 2.43
CA THR A 301 -5.02 -10.95 1.89
C THR A 301 -5.26 -11.88 0.71
N TYR A 302 -4.47 -11.71 -0.34
CA TYR A 302 -4.46 -12.54 -1.54
C TYR A 302 -3.10 -13.20 -1.71
N THR A 303 -3.08 -14.36 -2.33
CA THR A 303 -1.86 -14.99 -2.84
C THR A 303 -1.99 -15.14 -4.35
N TYR A 304 -1.06 -14.58 -5.09
CA TYR A 304 -1.04 -14.63 -6.55
C TYR A 304 0.27 -15.21 -7.07
N PRO A 305 0.28 -15.80 -8.26
CA PRO A 305 1.51 -16.18 -8.93
C PRO A 305 2.35 -14.93 -9.27
N LEU A 306 3.67 -15.07 -9.36
CA LEU A 306 4.60 -13.98 -9.67
C LEU A 306 4.26 -13.24 -10.96
N SER A 307 3.64 -13.89 -11.94
CA SER A 307 3.19 -13.26 -13.19
C SER A 307 2.19 -12.12 -13.00
N ARG A 308 1.56 -12.03 -11.83
CA ARG A 308 0.65 -10.92 -11.47
C ARG A 308 1.37 -9.71 -10.89
N LEU A 309 2.64 -9.83 -10.51
CA LEU A 309 3.39 -8.75 -9.85
C LEU A 309 3.35 -7.42 -10.62
N PRO A 310 3.61 -7.34 -11.93
CA PRO A 310 3.55 -6.06 -12.65
C PRO A 310 2.17 -5.41 -12.57
N ALA A 311 1.10 -6.19 -12.70
CA ALA A 311 -0.27 -5.67 -12.62
C ALA A 311 -0.63 -5.19 -11.21
N GLU A 312 -0.11 -5.85 -10.17
CA GLU A 312 -0.35 -5.43 -8.79
C GLU A 312 0.47 -4.20 -8.40
N LEU A 313 1.62 -3.95 -9.02
CA LEU A 313 2.41 -2.73 -8.82
C LEU A 313 1.83 -1.51 -9.56
N THR A 314 1.11 -1.70 -10.65
CA THR A 314 0.53 -0.61 -11.44
C THR A 314 -0.97 -0.39 -11.20
N GLY A 315 -1.64 -1.33 -10.53
CA GLY A 315 -3.08 -1.32 -10.31
C GLY A 315 -3.45 -0.94 -8.87
N ILE A 316 -4.21 0.13 -8.74
CA ILE A 316 -4.92 0.50 -7.50
C ILE A 316 -6.31 -0.15 -7.52
#